data_f9d0bf288046bb4cf9d524cee3ac022c
#
_entry.id   f9d0bf288046bb4cf9d524cee3ac022c
#
_cell.length_a   1.000
_cell.length_b   1.000
_cell.length_c   1.000
_cell.angle_alpha   90.00
_cell.angle_beta   90.00
_cell.angle_gamma   90.00
#
_symmetry.space_group_name_H-M   'P 1'
#
loop_
_entity.id
_entity.type
_entity.pdbx_description
1 polymer ?
#
loop_
_entity_poly.entity_id
_entity_poly.type
_entity_poly.pdbx_seq_one_letter_code
_entity_poly.pdbx_strand_id
1 'polypeptide(L)'
;YPHMTVYENMAYPLRIAKLPKDVVDQKVREAAEILDITQYLDRKPRNLSGGQRQRVAIGRAIVRKPKVLLMDEPLSNLDAKLRNQMRAEIIKLRQRIDTTFIYVTHDQTEAMTLGDRIVVMKDGVIQQVDTPQNLYEKPANLFVAGFMGSPQMNFLDAVVEVQGDAASLKVAGKSIPLPPAKAKKVIEGGYDGKTVTFGIRPEDVYDSEMFIETAKCTFESTVKVYELLGAEVYLYFDLEEFPITARVNPRTTARPGDKVKLAFDVEKVHVFDKETEQVITN
;
A
#
# COMPACT_ATOMS: atom_id res chain seq x y z
N TYR A 1 -8.92 -11.16 28.68
CA TYR A 1 -9.19 -12.28 29.57
C TYR A 1 -10.69 -12.55 29.63
N PRO A 2 -11.17 -13.75 29.20
CA PRO A 2 -12.60 -14.01 28.98
C PRO A 2 -13.43 -14.07 30.27
N HIS A 3 -12.81 -14.35 31.39
CA HIS A 3 -13.44 -14.44 32.70
C HIS A 3 -13.60 -13.08 33.39
N MET A 4 -12.83 -12.08 33.00
CA MET A 4 -12.86 -10.73 33.53
C MET A 4 -13.84 -9.83 32.74
N THR A 5 -14.43 -8.82 33.44
CA THR A 5 -15.16 -7.76 32.76
C THR A 5 -14.23 -6.87 31.94
N VAL A 6 -14.77 -5.98 31.10
CA VAL A 6 -13.99 -4.96 30.36
C VAL A 6 -13.20 -4.10 31.34
N TYR A 7 -13.86 -3.61 32.41
CA TYR A 7 -13.19 -2.84 33.45
C TYR A 7 -12.00 -3.61 34.06
N GLU A 8 -12.23 -4.85 34.48
CA GLU A 8 -11.20 -5.68 35.07
C GLU A 8 -10.03 -5.95 34.11
N ASN A 9 -10.32 -6.19 32.83
CA ASN A 9 -9.31 -6.35 31.79
C ASN A 9 -8.40 -5.12 31.69
N MET A 10 -9.00 -3.93 31.69
CA MET A 10 -8.25 -2.67 31.60
C MET A 10 -7.53 -2.34 32.92
N ALA A 11 -8.15 -2.62 34.06
CA ALA A 11 -7.57 -2.37 35.38
C ALA A 11 -6.42 -3.31 35.73
N TYR A 12 -6.38 -4.52 35.14
CA TYR A 12 -5.45 -5.57 35.51
C TYR A 12 -3.97 -5.14 35.52
N PRO A 13 -3.43 -4.52 34.42
CA PRO A 13 -2.03 -4.08 34.40
C PRO A 13 -1.71 -3.00 35.43
N LEU A 14 -2.70 -2.15 35.79
CA LEU A 14 -2.52 -1.11 36.82
C LEU A 14 -2.54 -1.69 38.24
N ARG A 15 -3.36 -2.72 38.47
CA ARG A 15 -3.40 -3.45 39.76
C ARG A 15 -2.09 -4.22 40.00
N ILE A 16 -1.52 -4.84 38.96
CA ILE A 16 -0.19 -5.48 39.07
C ILE A 16 0.88 -4.44 39.44
N ALA A 17 0.80 -3.23 38.89
CA ALA A 17 1.67 -2.11 39.24
C ALA A 17 1.38 -1.52 40.64
N LYS A 18 0.42 -2.11 41.40
CA LYS A 18 0.04 -1.71 42.77
C LYS A 18 -0.40 -0.25 42.91
N LEU A 19 -1.04 0.30 41.87
CA LEU A 19 -1.60 1.65 41.93
C LEU A 19 -2.82 1.72 42.88
N PRO A 20 -3.07 2.88 43.55
CA PRO A 20 -4.26 3.12 44.35
C PRO A 20 -5.55 2.90 43.56
N LYS A 21 -6.62 2.46 44.23
CA LYS A 21 -7.89 2.09 43.57
C LYS A 21 -8.57 3.25 42.85
N ASP A 22 -8.51 4.44 43.39
CA ASP A 22 -9.02 5.68 42.80
C ASP A 22 -8.27 6.05 41.52
N VAL A 23 -6.95 5.92 41.52
CA VAL A 23 -6.10 6.14 40.33
C VAL A 23 -6.39 5.10 39.26
N VAL A 24 -6.61 3.83 39.63
CA VAL A 24 -6.97 2.76 38.71
C VAL A 24 -8.34 3.09 38.05
N ASP A 25 -9.35 3.45 38.84
CA ASP A 25 -10.69 3.78 38.32
C ASP A 25 -10.63 4.96 37.34
N GLN A 26 -9.94 6.04 37.74
CA GLN A 26 -9.77 7.22 36.87
C GLN A 26 -9.13 6.84 35.54
N LYS A 27 -7.98 6.14 35.55
CA LYS A 27 -7.26 5.76 34.31
C LYS A 27 -8.06 4.83 33.42
N VAL A 28 -8.80 3.89 33.99
CA VAL A 28 -9.67 2.98 33.23
C VAL A 28 -10.79 3.75 32.55
N ARG A 29 -11.46 4.67 33.26
CA ARG A 29 -12.53 5.49 32.67
C ARG A 29 -12.02 6.43 31.59
N GLU A 30 -10.88 7.11 31.81
CA GLU A 30 -10.23 7.94 30.79
C GLU A 30 -9.95 7.12 29.50
N ALA A 31 -9.35 5.94 29.64
CA ALA A 31 -9.05 5.09 28.49
C ALA A 31 -10.33 4.53 27.83
N ALA A 32 -11.37 4.22 28.61
CA ALA A 32 -12.65 3.74 28.08
C ALA A 32 -13.39 4.84 27.31
N GLU A 33 -13.29 6.10 27.74
CA GLU A 33 -13.85 7.26 27.05
C GLU A 33 -13.13 7.51 25.71
N ILE A 34 -11.78 7.46 25.71
CA ILE A 34 -10.98 7.60 24.47
C ILE A 34 -11.41 6.57 23.41
N LEU A 35 -11.75 5.35 23.84
CA LEU A 35 -12.08 4.20 22.98
C LEU A 35 -13.60 4.04 22.74
N ASP A 36 -14.44 4.90 23.33
CA ASP A 36 -15.91 4.81 23.27
C ASP A 36 -16.45 3.43 23.69
N ILE A 37 -15.97 2.93 24.85
CA ILE A 37 -16.37 1.64 25.45
C ILE A 37 -16.85 1.76 26.89
N THR A 38 -17.10 2.97 27.39
CA THR A 38 -17.54 3.22 28.78
C THR A 38 -18.81 2.45 29.12
N GLN A 39 -19.76 2.36 28.20
CA GLN A 39 -21.04 1.64 28.37
C GLN A 39 -20.88 0.11 28.42
N TYR A 40 -19.68 -0.41 28.16
CA TYR A 40 -19.39 -1.84 28.16
C TYR A 40 -18.52 -2.30 29.33
N LEU A 41 -18.13 -1.40 30.23
CA LEU A 41 -17.17 -1.69 31.32
C LEU A 41 -17.57 -2.90 32.18
N ASP A 42 -18.85 -3.13 32.41
CA ASP A 42 -19.36 -4.23 33.21
C ASP A 42 -19.59 -5.53 32.43
N ARG A 43 -19.43 -5.48 31.09
CA ARG A 43 -19.63 -6.67 30.23
C ARG A 43 -18.39 -7.55 30.22
N LYS A 44 -18.60 -8.84 29.95
CA LYS A 44 -17.50 -9.80 29.68
C LYS A 44 -17.23 -9.87 28.17
N PRO A 45 -16.02 -10.22 27.74
CA PRO A 45 -15.63 -10.29 26.32
C PRO A 45 -16.56 -11.13 25.44
N ARG A 46 -17.17 -12.19 25.98
CA ARG A 46 -18.14 -13.03 25.23
C ARG A 46 -19.39 -12.26 24.75
N ASN A 47 -19.72 -11.16 25.43
CA ASN A 47 -20.90 -10.33 25.15
C ASN A 47 -20.53 -9.09 24.30
N LEU A 48 -19.38 -9.11 23.62
CA LEU A 48 -18.86 -8.03 22.80
C LEU A 48 -18.70 -8.48 21.36
N SER A 49 -18.88 -7.56 20.41
CA SER A 49 -18.50 -7.76 19.01
C SER A 49 -16.97 -7.86 18.84
N GLY A 50 -16.50 -8.30 17.67
CA GLY A 50 -15.08 -8.37 17.35
C GLY A 50 -14.35 -7.04 17.55
N GLY A 51 -14.90 -5.94 17.01
CA GLY A 51 -14.34 -4.60 17.15
C GLY A 51 -14.34 -4.08 18.58
N GLN A 52 -15.41 -4.39 19.35
CA GLN A 52 -15.46 -4.04 20.78
C GLN A 52 -14.37 -4.78 21.58
N ARG A 53 -14.17 -6.08 21.30
CA ARG A 53 -13.06 -6.83 21.92
C ARG A 53 -11.70 -6.24 21.56
N GLN A 54 -11.52 -5.80 20.32
CA GLN A 54 -10.29 -5.15 19.86
C GLN A 54 -10.04 -3.84 20.61
N ARG A 55 -11.07 -2.98 20.76
CA ARG A 55 -10.95 -1.75 21.57
C ARG A 55 -10.57 -2.06 23.02
N VAL A 56 -11.10 -3.12 23.62
CA VAL A 56 -10.71 -3.54 24.98
C VAL A 56 -9.24 -3.96 25.03
N ALA A 57 -8.74 -4.69 24.03
CA ALA A 57 -7.34 -5.08 23.95
C ALA A 57 -6.41 -3.85 23.84
N ILE A 58 -6.78 -2.87 23.02
CA ILE A 58 -6.09 -1.58 22.92
C ILE A 58 -6.17 -0.84 24.27
N GLY A 59 -7.33 -0.82 24.90
CA GLY A 59 -7.55 -0.19 26.21
C GLY A 59 -6.62 -0.73 27.30
N ARG A 60 -6.42 -2.03 27.34
CA ARG A 60 -5.44 -2.67 28.24
C ARG A 60 -4.00 -2.18 28.05
N ALA A 61 -3.65 -1.80 26.83
CA ALA A 61 -2.32 -1.28 26.52
C ALA A 61 -2.20 0.20 26.88
N ILE A 62 -3.18 1.03 26.49
CA ILE A 62 -3.08 2.49 26.63
C ILE A 62 -3.31 3.00 28.05
N VAL A 63 -4.02 2.24 28.95
CA VAL A 63 -4.25 2.69 30.34
C VAL A 63 -2.93 2.95 31.10
N ARG A 64 -1.82 2.35 30.67
CA ARG A 64 -0.48 2.56 31.23
C ARG A 64 0.19 3.83 30.72
N LYS A 65 -0.41 4.53 29.75
CA LYS A 65 0.19 5.68 29.03
C LYS A 65 1.62 5.32 28.54
N PRO A 66 1.75 4.28 27.70
CA PRO A 66 3.07 3.81 27.24
C PRO A 66 3.70 4.85 26.30
N LYS A 67 5.03 4.93 26.25
CA LYS A 67 5.75 5.73 25.26
C LYS A 67 5.68 5.11 23.85
N VAL A 68 5.56 3.79 23.78
CA VAL A 68 5.46 3.03 22.52
C VAL A 68 4.34 2.01 22.67
N LEU A 69 3.43 1.97 21.69
CA LEU A 69 2.37 0.99 21.56
C LEU A 69 2.69 0.03 20.41
N LEU A 70 2.86 -1.25 20.75
CA LEU A 70 3.13 -2.31 19.79
C LEU A 70 1.83 -2.99 19.39
N MET A 71 1.54 -3.04 18.11
CA MET A 71 0.37 -3.72 17.53
C MET A 71 0.85 -4.72 16.47
N ASP A 72 0.60 -6.00 16.74
CA ASP A 72 0.96 -7.09 15.85
C ASP A 72 -0.29 -7.63 15.17
N GLU A 73 -0.46 -7.34 13.88
CA GLU A 73 -1.61 -7.69 13.03
C GLU A 73 -2.99 -7.48 13.70
N PRO A 74 -3.27 -6.30 14.27
CA PRO A 74 -4.43 -6.14 15.15
C PRO A 74 -5.78 -6.29 14.44
N LEU A 75 -5.84 -6.20 13.11
CA LEU A 75 -7.07 -6.24 12.33
C LEU A 75 -7.22 -7.51 11.47
N SER A 76 -6.24 -8.43 11.49
CA SER A 76 -6.19 -9.62 10.62
C SER A 76 -7.42 -10.55 10.76
N ASN A 77 -7.96 -10.66 11.98
CA ASN A 77 -9.08 -11.56 12.30
C ASN A 77 -10.47 -10.90 12.16
N LEU A 78 -10.57 -9.73 11.52
CA LEU A 78 -11.83 -9.01 11.33
C LEU A 78 -12.31 -9.14 9.88
N ASP A 79 -13.65 -9.17 9.71
CA ASP A 79 -14.25 -9.04 8.38
C ASP A 79 -13.95 -7.66 7.75
N ALA A 80 -14.08 -7.54 6.43
CA ALA A 80 -13.71 -6.34 5.68
C ALA A 80 -14.42 -5.06 6.16
N LYS A 81 -15.72 -5.15 6.51
CA LYS A 81 -16.49 -4.01 6.99
C LYS A 81 -15.99 -3.53 8.34
N LEU A 82 -15.78 -4.46 9.26
CA LEU A 82 -15.29 -4.16 10.60
C LEU A 82 -13.84 -3.70 10.58
N ARG A 83 -13.01 -4.27 9.70
CA ARG A 83 -11.63 -3.84 9.49
C ARG A 83 -11.56 -2.36 9.06
N ASN A 84 -12.38 -1.96 8.09
CA ASN A 84 -12.46 -0.56 7.64
C ASN A 84 -12.90 0.38 8.78
N GLN A 85 -13.88 -0.01 9.57
CA GLN A 85 -14.31 0.76 10.74
C GLN A 85 -13.19 0.89 11.79
N MET A 86 -12.55 -0.22 12.13
CA MET A 86 -11.47 -0.24 13.13
C MET A 86 -10.24 0.54 12.67
N ARG A 87 -9.90 0.52 11.38
CA ARG A 87 -8.83 1.34 10.82
C ARG A 87 -9.10 2.84 11.05
N ALA A 88 -10.32 3.30 10.75
CA ALA A 88 -10.72 4.68 11.03
C ALA A 88 -10.64 5.04 12.53
N GLU A 89 -10.99 4.09 13.41
CA GLU A 89 -10.89 4.29 14.86
C GLU A 89 -9.43 4.37 15.35
N ILE A 90 -8.53 3.57 14.77
CA ILE A 90 -7.09 3.66 15.09
C ILE A 90 -6.51 5.00 14.64
N ILE A 91 -6.93 5.54 13.48
CA ILE A 91 -6.53 6.89 13.03
C ILE A 91 -6.96 7.94 14.05
N LYS A 92 -8.23 7.91 14.50
CA LYS A 92 -8.75 8.84 15.54
C LYS A 92 -8.01 8.68 16.86
N LEU A 93 -7.74 7.44 17.26
CA LEU A 93 -7.00 7.13 18.49
C LEU A 93 -5.61 7.76 18.45
N ARG A 94 -4.89 7.59 17.34
CA ARG A 94 -3.55 8.17 17.15
C ARG A 94 -3.54 9.70 17.30
N GLN A 95 -4.61 10.38 16.88
CA GLN A 95 -4.75 11.83 17.05
C GLN A 95 -5.01 12.27 18.50
N ARG A 96 -5.54 11.37 19.34
CA ARG A 96 -5.92 11.66 20.72
C ARG A 96 -4.86 11.33 21.74
N ILE A 97 -3.93 10.44 21.42
CA ILE A 97 -2.89 10.00 22.35
C ILE A 97 -1.49 10.31 21.81
N ASP A 98 -0.67 10.91 22.66
CA ASP A 98 0.74 11.20 22.36
C ASP A 98 1.59 9.96 22.66
N THR A 99 1.61 9.03 21.71
CA THR A 99 2.29 7.74 21.84
C THR A 99 2.82 7.31 20.48
N THR A 100 4.04 6.80 20.41
CA THR A 100 4.58 6.19 19.19
C THR A 100 3.92 4.83 18.96
N PHE A 101 3.37 4.63 17.77
CA PHE A 101 2.80 3.34 17.35
C PHE A 101 3.81 2.57 16.50
N ILE A 102 4.04 1.31 16.84
CA ILE A 102 4.68 0.33 15.95
C ILE A 102 3.59 -0.66 15.56
N TYR A 103 3.25 -0.67 14.29
CA TYR A 103 2.14 -1.43 13.74
C TYR A 103 2.65 -2.42 12.70
N VAL A 104 2.49 -3.71 12.97
CA VAL A 104 2.84 -4.79 12.04
C VAL A 104 1.58 -5.22 11.30
N THR A 105 1.65 -5.29 9.98
CA THR A 105 0.57 -5.76 9.12
C THR A 105 1.11 -6.33 7.81
N HIS A 106 0.37 -7.24 7.21
CA HIS A 106 0.56 -7.67 5.83
C HIS A 106 -0.43 -6.98 4.85
N ASP A 107 -1.33 -6.14 5.36
CA ASP A 107 -2.29 -5.37 4.54
C ASP A 107 -1.69 -4.02 4.16
N GLN A 108 -1.45 -3.84 2.85
CA GLN A 108 -0.88 -2.59 2.31
C GLN A 108 -1.77 -1.38 2.59
N THR A 109 -3.09 -1.55 2.54
CA THR A 109 -4.04 -0.46 2.79
C THR A 109 -3.94 0.03 4.24
N GLU A 110 -3.76 -0.89 5.20
CA GLU A 110 -3.49 -0.53 6.59
C GLU A 110 -2.18 0.25 6.71
N ALA A 111 -1.09 -0.27 6.13
CA ALA A 111 0.22 0.37 6.18
C ALA A 111 0.17 1.78 5.58
N MET A 112 -0.40 1.93 4.37
CA MET A 112 -0.49 3.20 3.64
C MET A 112 -1.36 4.25 4.35
N THR A 113 -2.40 3.81 5.08
CA THR A 113 -3.35 4.75 5.71
C THR A 113 -3.01 5.08 7.17
N LEU A 114 -2.34 4.16 7.87
CA LEU A 114 -2.01 4.32 9.28
C LEU A 114 -0.59 4.82 9.53
N GLY A 115 0.36 4.52 8.64
CA GLY A 115 1.77 4.83 8.83
C GLY A 115 2.14 6.26 8.44
N ASP A 116 2.94 6.95 9.26
CA ASP A 116 3.70 8.14 8.82
C ASP A 116 4.98 7.70 8.10
N ARG A 117 5.52 6.56 8.52
CA ARG A 117 6.64 5.87 7.89
C ARG A 117 6.32 4.38 7.82
N ILE A 118 6.68 3.75 6.72
CA ILE A 118 6.52 2.31 6.51
C ILE A 118 7.90 1.70 6.34
N VAL A 119 8.10 0.53 6.95
CA VAL A 119 9.27 -0.32 6.76
C VAL A 119 8.82 -1.53 5.94
N VAL A 120 9.29 -1.62 4.69
CA VAL A 120 9.07 -2.81 3.86
C VAL A 120 10.19 -3.80 4.13
N MET A 121 9.82 -5.04 4.46
CA MET A 121 10.77 -6.11 4.79
C MET A 121 10.57 -7.32 3.87
N LYS A 122 11.67 -7.98 3.53
CA LYS A 122 11.70 -9.27 2.83
C LYS A 122 12.73 -10.17 3.52
N ASP A 123 12.33 -11.37 3.92
CA ASP A 123 13.22 -12.36 4.51
C ASP A 123 14.04 -11.84 5.71
N GLY A 124 13.42 -11.01 6.56
CA GLY A 124 14.06 -10.40 7.72
C GLY A 124 14.97 -9.20 7.41
N VAL A 125 15.11 -8.82 6.13
CA VAL A 125 15.93 -7.68 5.68
C VAL A 125 15.05 -6.50 5.30
N ILE A 126 15.42 -5.31 5.77
CA ILE A 126 14.75 -4.05 5.39
C ILE A 126 15.06 -3.73 3.93
N GLN A 127 14.03 -3.56 3.12
CA GLN A 127 14.15 -3.20 1.71
C GLN A 127 14.08 -1.68 1.50
N GLN A 128 13.15 -1.02 2.20
CA GLN A 128 13.02 0.44 2.16
C GLN A 128 12.29 0.93 3.42
N VAL A 129 12.66 2.13 3.87
CA VAL A 129 11.98 2.85 4.96
C VAL A 129 11.67 4.24 4.47
N ASP A 130 10.37 4.57 4.28
CA ASP A 130 9.98 5.88 3.75
C ASP A 130 8.53 6.21 4.15
N THR A 131 8.07 7.39 3.69
CA THR A 131 6.66 7.74 3.73
C THR A 131 5.84 6.84 2.80
N PRO A 132 4.53 6.65 3.07
CA PRO A 132 3.66 5.87 2.18
C PRO A 132 3.76 6.31 0.71
N GLN A 133 3.71 7.63 0.47
CA GLN A 133 3.78 8.19 -0.87
C GLN A 133 5.11 7.88 -1.58
N ASN A 134 6.24 8.05 -0.89
CA ASN A 134 7.54 7.77 -1.49
C ASN A 134 7.73 6.28 -1.81
N LEU A 135 7.26 5.37 -0.94
CA LEU A 135 7.30 3.93 -1.21
C LEU A 135 6.52 3.56 -2.48
N TYR A 136 5.43 4.25 -2.72
CA TYR A 136 4.60 4.03 -3.91
C TYR A 136 5.21 4.67 -5.17
N GLU A 137 5.61 5.94 -5.10
CA GLU A 137 6.08 6.71 -6.25
C GLU A 137 7.58 6.48 -6.56
N LYS A 138 8.38 6.14 -5.54
CA LYS A 138 9.85 6.01 -5.64
C LYS A 138 10.36 4.74 -4.97
N PRO A 139 9.91 3.56 -5.43
CA PRO A 139 10.40 2.29 -4.89
C PRO A 139 11.90 2.16 -5.11
N ALA A 140 12.62 1.69 -4.09
CA ALA A 140 14.08 1.53 -4.13
C ALA A 140 14.53 0.32 -4.97
N ASN A 141 13.67 -0.69 -5.09
CA ASN A 141 13.98 -1.90 -5.85
C ASN A 141 12.70 -2.55 -6.41
N LEU A 142 12.90 -3.57 -7.24
CA LEU A 142 11.84 -4.32 -7.92
C LEU A 142 10.86 -4.96 -6.92
N PHE A 143 11.37 -5.46 -5.79
CA PHE A 143 10.51 -6.06 -4.75
C PHE A 143 9.54 -5.03 -4.17
N VAL A 144 10.03 -3.86 -3.75
CA VAL A 144 9.16 -2.79 -3.20
C VAL A 144 8.15 -2.33 -4.24
N ALA A 145 8.57 -2.15 -5.50
CA ALA A 145 7.71 -1.74 -6.60
C ALA A 145 6.55 -2.72 -6.84
N GLY A 146 6.84 -4.02 -6.83
CA GLY A 146 5.84 -5.08 -7.02
C GLY A 146 5.00 -5.33 -5.77
N PHE A 147 5.58 -5.13 -4.57
CA PHE A 147 4.86 -5.34 -3.32
C PHE A 147 3.87 -4.20 -3.02
N MET A 148 4.21 -2.95 -3.38
CA MET A 148 3.38 -1.77 -3.12
C MET A 148 2.46 -1.46 -4.30
N GLY A 149 1.16 -1.63 -4.08
CA GLY A 149 0.09 -1.37 -5.06
C GLY A 149 -0.82 -2.57 -5.28
N SER A 150 -2.09 -2.29 -5.56
CA SER A 150 -3.11 -3.28 -5.93
C SER A 150 -3.98 -2.71 -7.04
N PRO A 151 -3.87 -3.22 -8.26
CA PRO A 151 -2.98 -4.31 -8.72
C PRO A 151 -1.48 -3.95 -8.61
N GLN A 152 -0.63 -4.98 -8.73
CA GLN A 152 0.82 -4.78 -8.75
C GLN A 152 1.27 -4.02 -9.99
N MET A 153 2.47 -3.41 -9.91
CA MET A 153 3.13 -2.79 -11.06
C MET A 153 3.34 -3.83 -12.17
N ASN A 154 3.12 -3.43 -13.42
CA ASN A 154 3.47 -4.24 -14.58
C ASN A 154 4.99 -4.20 -14.77
N PHE A 155 5.62 -5.35 -15.01
CA PHE A 155 7.05 -5.46 -15.28
C PHE A 155 7.28 -6.14 -16.61
N LEU A 156 8.16 -5.53 -17.44
CA LEU A 156 8.53 -6.04 -18.74
C LEU A 156 10.06 -5.92 -18.92
N ASP A 157 10.62 -6.82 -19.67
CA ASP A 157 12.00 -6.68 -20.10
C ASP A 157 12.12 -5.64 -21.22
N ALA A 158 13.10 -4.76 -21.10
CA ALA A 158 13.34 -3.69 -22.05
C ALA A 158 14.85 -3.60 -22.39
N VAL A 159 15.17 -3.30 -23.62
CA VAL A 159 16.54 -2.97 -24.03
C VAL A 159 16.69 -1.46 -24.09
N VAL A 160 17.73 -0.93 -23.47
CA VAL A 160 18.03 0.50 -23.50
C VAL A 160 18.69 0.84 -24.83
N GLU A 161 18.21 1.89 -25.49
CA GLU A 161 18.82 2.48 -26.69
C GLU A 161 19.16 3.95 -26.43
N VAL A 162 20.44 4.31 -26.54
CA VAL A 162 20.94 5.68 -26.32
C VAL A 162 21.22 6.35 -27.65
N GLN A 163 20.76 7.58 -27.84
CA GLN A 163 21.04 8.41 -29.00
C GLN A 163 21.41 9.82 -28.54
N GLY A 164 22.72 10.08 -28.45
CA GLY A 164 23.22 11.34 -27.89
C GLY A 164 22.82 11.51 -26.44
N ASP A 165 22.09 12.58 -26.12
CA ASP A 165 21.58 12.89 -24.78
C ASP A 165 20.17 12.31 -24.50
N ALA A 166 19.59 11.58 -25.45
CA ALA A 166 18.31 10.93 -25.32
C ALA A 166 18.46 9.42 -25.13
N ALA A 167 17.54 8.83 -24.37
CA ALA A 167 17.44 7.38 -24.23
C ALA A 167 15.99 6.93 -24.41
N SER A 168 15.83 5.74 -24.94
CA SER A 168 14.54 5.05 -25.06
C SER A 168 14.65 3.61 -24.57
N LEU A 169 13.50 3.05 -24.20
CA LEU A 169 13.37 1.64 -23.84
C LEU A 169 12.66 0.91 -24.97
N LYS A 170 13.29 -0.11 -25.51
CA LYS A 170 12.68 -1.01 -26.49
C LYS A 170 11.98 -2.15 -25.77
N VAL A 171 10.66 -2.12 -25.76
CA VAL A 171 9.79 -3.09 -25.10
C VAL A 171 8.83 -3.67 -26.12
N ALA A 172 8.79 -5.00 -26.27
CA ALA A 172 7.82 -5.64 -27.18
C ALA A 172 7.72 -4.95 -28.55
N GLY A 173 8.87 -4.73 -29.21
CA GLY A 173 8.96 -4.07 -30.52
C GLY A 173 8.56 -2.58 -30.56
N LYS A 174 8.20 -1.96 -29.41
CA LYS A 174 7.91 -0.53 -29.29
C LYS A 174 9.06 0.22 -28.67
N SER A 175 9.26 1.48 -29.10
CA SER A 175 10.22 2.39 -28.49
C SER A 175 9.49 3.35 -27.56
N ILE A 176 9.88 3.34 -26.29
CA ILE A 176 9.32 4.20 -25.24
C ILE A 176 10.38 5.27 -24.93
N PRO A 177 10.19 6.53 -25.34
CA PRO A 177 11.14 7.59 -25.05
C PRO A 177 11.16 7.92 -23.56
N LEU A 178 12.33 7.97 -22.96
CA LEU A 178 12.46 8.38 -21.58
C LEU A 178 12.49 9.92 -21.46
N PRO A 179 11.83 10.48 -20.43
CA PRO A 179 12.00 11.88 -20.08
C PRO A 179 13.46 12.24 -19.83
N PRO A 180 13.92 13.48 -20.12
CA PRO A 180 15.34 13.85 -20.04
C PRO A 180 16.01 13.52 -18.70
N ALA A 181 15.31 13.71 -17.58
CA ALA A 181 15.84 13.41 -16.26
C ALA A 181 16.07 11.90 -16.03
N LYS A 182 15.18 11.05 -16.59
CA LYS A 182 15.30 9.59 -16.53
C LYS A 182 16.37 9.09 -17.53
N ALA A 183 16.36 9.63 -18.75
CA ALA A 183 17.37 9.32 -19.77
C ALA A 183 18.79 9.58 -19.25
N LYS A 184 19.01 10.73 -18.61
CA LYS A 184 20.30 11.08 -18.02
C LYS A 184 20.82 10.00 -17.05
N LYS A 185 19.99 9.52 -16.14
CA LYS A 185 20.37 8.48 -15.16
C LYS A 185 20.75 7.16 -15.84
N VAL A 186 19.99 6.79 -16.87
CA VAL A 186 20.23 5.55 -17.63
C VAL A 186 21.55 5.65 -18.42
N ILE A 187 21.83 6.81 -19.02
CA ILE A 187 23.06 7.08 -19.77
C ILE A 187 24.28 7.10 -18.83
N GLU A 188 24.21 7.87 -17.74
CA GLU A 188 25.29 7.96 -16.73
C GLU A 188 25.58 6.60 -16.08
N GLY A 189 24.58 5.74 -15.94
CA GLY A 189 24.71 4.37 -15.43
C GLY A 189 25.31 3.38 -16.44
N GLY A 190 25.54 3.79 -17.70
CA GLY A 190 26.13 2.94 -18.74
C GLY A 190 25.24 1.76 -19.14
N TYR A 191 23.95 2.00 -19.30
CA TYR A 191 22.95 0.96 -19.63
C TYR A 191 22.68 0.81 -21.13
N ASP A 192 23.37 1.55 -22.01
CA ASP A 192 23.18 1.42 -23.45
C ASP A 192 23.38 -0.03 -23.94
N GLY A 193 22.42 -0.54 -24.68
CA GLY A 193 22.38 -1.91 -25.19
C GLY A 193 22.08 -2.98 -24.14
N LYS A 194 21.93 -2.62 -22.85
CA LYS A 194 21.63 -3.58 -21.79
C LYS A 194 20.13 -3.82 -21.62
N THR A 195 19.80 -5.02 -21.17
CA THR A 195 18.44 -5.36 -20.76
C THR A 195 18.21 -4.87 -19.33
N VAL A 196 17.11 -4.14 -19.14
CA VAL A 196 16.62 -3.62 -17.84
C VAL A 196 15.18 -4.09 -17.63
N THR A 197 14.68 -3.96 -16.41
CA THR A 197 13.25 -4.17 -16.14
C THR A 197 12.53 -2.82 -16.19
N PHE A 198 11.61 -2.70 -17.14
CA PHE A 198 10.66 -1.61 -17.25
C PHE A 198 9.48 -1.86 -16.31
N GLY A 199 9.11 -0.87 -15.51
CA GLY A 199 7.96 -0.90 -14.62
C GLY A 199 6.97 0.20 -14.93
N ILE A 200 5.67 -0.14 -14.97
CA ILE A 200 4.58 0.84 -15.09
C ILE A 200 3.38 0.41 -14.25
N ARG A 201 2.79 1.35 -13.52
CA ARG A 201 1.62 1.04 -12.72
C ARG A 201 0.37 0.90 -13.56
N PRO A 202 -0.61 0.08 -13.15
CA PRO A 202 -1.86 -0.11 -13.89
C PRO A 202 -2.63 1.18 -14.14
N GLU A 203 -2.61 2.14 -13.23
CA GLU A 203 -3.26 3.45 -13.38
C GLU A 203 -2.56 4.41 -14.35
N ASP A 204 -1.31 4.11 -14.70
CA ASP A 204 -0.51 4.89 -15.66
C ASP A 204 -0.56 4.29 -17.09
N VAL A 205 -1.48 3.35 -17.30
CA VAL A 205 -1.85 2.77 -18.60
C VAL A 205 -3.24 3.25 -18.97
N TYR A 206 -3.34 4.08 -20.00
CA TYR A 206 -4.56 4.80 -20.36
C TYR A 206 -5.22 4.25 -21.62
N ASP A 207 -6.57 4.18 -21.60
CA ASP A 207 -7.44 3.87 -22.75
C ASP A 207 -8.23 5.10 -23.25
N SER A 208 -8.07 6.25 -22.61
CA SER A 208 -8.80 7.47 -22.97
C SER A 208 -8.23 8.12 -24.23
N GLU A 209 -9.10 8.49 -25.19
CA GLU A 209 -8.71 9.14 -26.43
C GLU A 209 -7.90 10.42 -26.20
N MET A 210 -8.34 11.25 -25.24
CA MET A 210 -7.67 12.50 -24.91
C MET A 210 -6.19 12.31 -24.50
N PHE A 211 -5.88 11.24 -23.73
CA PHE A 211 -4.52 10.94 -23.36
C PHE A 211 -3.73 10.32 -24.53
N ILE A 212 -4.36 9.43 -25.28
CA ILE A 212 -3.77 8.73 -26.42
C ILE A 212 -3.32 9.70 -27.52
N GLU A 213 -4.09 10.77 -27.77
CA GLU A 213 -3.75 11.79 -28.78
C GLU A 213 -2.45 12.54 -28.48
N THR A 214 -2.13 12.71 -27.21
CA THR A 214 -0.91 13.43 -26.77
C THR A 214 0.21 12.53 -26.30
N ALA A 215 -0.05 11.22 -26.17
CA ALA A 215 0.89 10.26 -25.64
C ALA A 215 2.09 10.03 -26.55
N LYS A 216 3.27 9.96 -25.97
CA LYS A 216 4.53 9.69 -26.68
C LYS A 216 4.71 8.21 -27.04
N CYS A 217 3.98 7.32 -26.38
CA CYS A 217 3.99 5.88 -26.65
C CYS A 217 2.58 5.31 -26.62
N THR A 218 2.14 4.78 -27.76
CA THR A 218 0.85 4.10 -27.89
C THR A 218 1.02 2.73 -28.50
N PHE A 219 0.11 1.83 -28.17
CA PHE A 219 0.06 0.47 -28.69
C PHE A 219 -1.37 -0.02 -28.80
N GLU A 220 -1.56 -1.07 -29.58
CA GLU A 220 -2.86 -1.75 -29.70
C GLU A 220 -2.73 -3.14 -29.09
N SER A 221 -3.74 -3.55 -28.35
CA SER A 221 -3.85 -4.91 -27.83
C SER A 221 -5.31 -5.37 -27.77
N THR A 222 -5.49 -6.67 -27.66
CA THR A 222 -6.81 -7.27 -27.49
C THR A 222 -7.11 -7.51 -26.02
N VAL A 223 -8.21 -6.98 -25.52
CA VAL A 223 -8.66 -7.21 -24.14
C VAL A 223 -9.00 -8.68 -23.94
N LYS A 224 -8.35 -9.32 -22.99
CA LYS A 224 -8.59 -10.73 -22.61
C LYS A 224 -9.65 -10.84 -21.50
N VAL A 225 -9.51 -10.00 -20.47
CA VAL A 225 -10.41 -10.00 -19.32
C VAL A 225 -10.82 -8.56 -19.00
N TYR A 226 -12.06 -8.39 -18.62
CA TYR A 226 -12.65 -7.15 -18.12
C TYR A 226 -13.18 -7.41 -16.71
N GLU A 227 -12.69 -6.70 -15.73
CA GLU A 227 -13.10 -6.85 -14.33
C GLU A 227 -13.63 -5.53 -13.79
N LEU A 228 -14.95 -5.47 -13.53
CA LEU A 228 -15.62 -4.28 -12.98
C LEU A 228 -15.63 -4.34 -11.44
N LEU A 229 -14.96 -3.41 -10.81
CA LEU A 229 -14.89 -3.29 -9.34
C LEU A 229 -15.74 -2.13 -8.80
N GLY A 230 -16.72 -1.69 -9.55
CA GLY A 230 -17.62 -0.60 -9.18
C GLY A 230 -17.06 0.78 -9.58
N ALA A 231 -16.12 1.31 -8.82
CA ALA A 231 -15.52 2.63 -9.09
C ALA A 231 -14.38 2.61 -10.13
N GLU A 232 -13.89 1.44 -10.48
CA GLU A 232 -12.77 1.24 -11.40
C GLU A 232 -12.94 -0.05 -12.19
N VAL A 233 -12.24 -0.17 -13.31
CA VAL A 233 -12.19 -1.36 -14.16
C VAL A 233 -10.74 -1.76 -14.35
N TYR A 234 -10.47 -3.07 -14.24
CA TYR A 234 -9.21 -3.62 -14.68
C TYR A 234 -9.37 -4.29 -16.03
N LEU A 235 -8.51 -3.90 -16.98
CA LEU A 235 -8.37 -4.54 -18.27
C LEU A 235 -7.10 -5.36 -18.27
N TYR A 236 -7.21 -6.63 -18.63
CA TYR A 236 -6.08 -7.54 -18.79
C TYR A 236 -5.88 -7.82 -20.27
N PHE A 237 -4.65 -7.67 -20.70
CA PHE A 237 -4.24 -7.90 -22.09
C PHE A 237 -2.77 -8.29 -22.15
N ASP A 238 -2.27 -8.70 -23.30
CA ASP A 238 -0.83 -8.94 -23.48
C ASP A 238 -0.23 -7.90 -24.40
N LEU A 239 0.96 -7.48 -24.08
CA LEU A 239 1.84 -6.78 -25.02
C LEU A 239 2.88 -7.78 -25.49
N GLU A 240 2.69 -8.36 -26.68
CA GLU A 240 3.36 -9.58 -27.15
C GLU A 240 3.18 -10.73 -26.11
N GLU A 241 4.24 -11.16 -25.46
CA GLU A 241 4.22 -12.24 -24.45
C GLU A 241 4.03 -11.75 -23.00
N PHE A 242 4.07 -10.43 -22.78
CA PHE A 242 4.01 -9.85 -21.45
C PHE A 242 2.55 -9.54 -21.02
N PRO A 243 2.07 -10.12 -19.92
CA PRO A 243 0.77 -9.78 -19.38
C PRO A 243 0.78 -8.36 -18.79
N ILE A 244 -0.19 -7.55 -19.17
CA ILE A 244 -0.38 -6.17 -18.71
C ILE A 244 -1.75 -6.01 -18.11
N THR A 245 -1.81 -5.30 -16.99
CA THR A 245 -3.03 -4.84 -16.36
C THR A 245 -3.11 -3.33 -16.49
N ALA A 246 -4.25 -2.81 -16.99
CA ALA A 246 -4.56 -1.40 -16.93
C ALA A 246 -5.73 -1.16 -15.96
N ARG A 247 -5.63 -0.10 -15.17
CA ARG A 247 -6.71 0.39 -14.31
C ARG A 247 -7.35 1.60 -14.97
N VAL A 248 -8.55 1.42 -15.48
CA VAL A 248 -9.22 2.43 -16.29
C VAL A 248 -10.54 2.89 -15.67
N ASN A 249 -11.10 3.95 -16.22
CA ASN A 249 -12.38 4.48 -15.78
C ASN A 249 -13.53 3.48 -16.05
N PRO A 250 -14.53 3.34 -15.14
CA PRO A 250 -15.69 2.46 -15.36
C PRO A 250 -16.53 2.78 -16.58
N ARG A 251 -16.35 3.98 -17.17
CA ARG A 251 -17.02 4.39 -18.41
C ARG A 251 -16.36 3.86 -19.67
N THR A 252 -15.27 3.09 -19.55
CA THR A 252 -14.64 2.44 -20.69
C THR A 252 -15.63 1.57 -21.47
N THR A 253 -15.57 1.65 -22.79
CA THR A 253 -16.38 0.82 -23.69
C THR A 253 -15.70 -0.51 -24.02
N ALA A 254 -14.44 -0.68 -23.63
CA ALA A 254 -13.65 -1.87 -23.90
C ALA A 254 -14.29 -3.13 -23.32
N ARG A 255 -14.33 -4.20 -24.12
CA ARG A 255 -14.85 -5.53 -23.70
C ARG A 255 -13.89 -6.63 -24.14
N PRO A 256 -13.96 -7.82 -23.52
CA PRO A 256 -13.17 -8.96 -23.95
C PRO A 256 -13.35 -9.27 -25.44
N GLY A 257 -12.23 -9.39 -26.15
CA GLY A 257 -12.17 -9.58 -27.59
C GLY A 257 -12.00 -8.29 -28.40
N ASP A 258 -12.24 -7.11 -27.81
CA ASP A 258 -12.05 -5.83 -28.50
C ASP A 258 -10.57 -5.52 -28.65
N LYS A 259 -10.18 -5.00 -29.81
CA LYS A 259 -8.90 -4.34 -30.01
C LYS A 259 -9.00 -2.91 -29.50
N VAL A 260 -8.19 -2.58 -28.52
CA VAL A 260 -8.14 -1.26 -27.91
C VAL A 260 -6.79 -0.61 -28.13
N LYS A 261 -6.80 0.70 -28.35
CA LYS A 261 -5.58 1.50 -28.35
C LYS A 261 -5.31 1.97 -26.94
N LEU A 262 -4.08 1.81 -26.49
CA LEU A 262 -3.63 2.11 -25.13
C LEU A 262 -2.37 2.99 -25.18
N ALA A 263 -2.10 3.70 -24.12
CA ALA A 263 -0.90 4.51 -23.99
C ALA A 263 -0.26 4.35 -22.62
N PHE A 264 1.08 4.37 -22.58
CA PHE A 264 1.84 4.49 -21.35
C PHE A 264 2.14 5.95 -21.01
N ASP A 265 1.98 6.33 -19.74
CA ASP A 265 2.52 7.60 -19.25
C ASP A 265 4.02 7.47 -19.04
N VAL A 266 4.79 7.97 -19.98
CA VAL A 266 6.27 7.88 -19.96
C VAL A 266 6.88 8.65 -18.80
N GLU A 267 6.17 9.64 -18.25
CA GLU A 267 6.63 10.38 -17.06
C GLU A 267 6.56 9.53 -15.77
N LYS A 268 5.74 8.47 -15.77
CA LYS A 268 5.51 7.55 -14.65
C LYS A 268 6.24 6.21 -14.75
N VAL A 269 7.06 6.06 -15.77
CA VAL A 269 7.86 4.84 -15.97
C VAL A 269 8.92 4.68 -14.90
N HIS A 270 9.12 3.46 -14.43
CA HIS A 270 10.23 3.05 -13.57
C HIS A 270 11.19 2.16 -14.35
N VAL A 271 12.47 2.26 -14.04
CA VAL A 271 13.50 1.42 -14.65
C VAL A 271 14.36 0.80 -13.56
N PHE A 272 14.49 -0.52 -13.59
CA PHE A 272 15.27 -1.28 -12.62
C PHE A 272 16.39 -2.05 -13.34
N ASP A 273 17.52 -2.16 -12.67
CA ASP A 273 18.60 -3.02 -13.11
C ASP A 273 18.18 -4.49 -13.08
N LYS A 274 18.42 -5.21 -14.16
CA LYS A 274 17.93 -6.59 -14.33
C LYS A 274 18.60 -7.59 -13.38
N GLU A 275 19.87 -7.36 -13.02
CA GLU A 275 20.67 -8.27 -12.21
C GLU A 275 20.55 -7.97 -10.72
N THR A 276 20.65 -6.69 -10.36
CA THR A 276 20.64 -6.25 -8.96
C THR A 276 19.23 -5.96 -8.42
N GLU A 277 18.21 -5.87 -9.30
CA GLU A 277 16.85 -5.45 -9.01
C GLU A 277 16.75 -4.03 -8.42
N GLN A 278 17.83 -3.28 -8.37
CA GLN A 278 17.83 -1.91 -7.83
C GLN A 278 17.25 -0.91 -8.84
N VAL A 279 16.63 0.15 -8.32
CA VAL A 279 16.09 1.20 -9.18
C VAL A 279 17.23 1.98 -9.85
N ILE A 280 17.12 2.15 -11.16
CA ILE A 280 17.96 3.06 -11.96
C ILE A 280 17.31 4.44 -11.96
N THR A 281 16.00 4.48 -12.21
CA THR A 281 15.22 5.73 -12.16
C THR A 281 13.74 5.45 -11.92
N ASN A 282 13.13 6.32 -11.15
CA ASN A 282 11.69 6.37 -10.88
C ASN A 282 11.04 7.51 -11.68
#